data_a6bbbbc65335a057ed45bc0d85dbd816
#
_entry.id   a6bbbbc65335a057ed45bc0d85dbd816
#
_cell.length_a   1.000
_cell.length_b   1.000
_cell.length_c   1.000
_cell.angle_alpha   90.00
_cell.angle_beta   90.00
_cell.angle_gamma   90.00
#
_symmetry.space_group_name_H-M   'P 1'
#
loop_
_entity.id
_entity.type
_entity.pdbx_description
1 polymer ?
#
loop_
_entity_poly.entity_id
_entity_poly.type
_entity_poly.pdbx_seq_one_letter_code
_entity_poly.pdbx_strand_id
1 'polypeptide(L)'
;QVPSMQQSIERALWDRDLTQAEPFDSMDQLLKQLPALASREYSIASIPSQQVLRLVVRQQADANGNLGLGSGWLTQHAALNAPIALRIRSNESFHLIDDNRPIICIGNGTGIAGLMSLLSSRNRQEYTQNWLIFGERQREHDFFFEETIQAWLQMGTLKRLALAFSRAQQEKVY
;
A
#
# COMPACT_ATOMS: atom_id res chain seq x y z
N GLN A 1 -11.85 5.73 -35.54
CA GLN A 1 -10.73 4.97 -36.12
C GLN A 1 -10.75 3.56 -35.53
N VAL A 2 -10.68 2.54 -36.38
CA VAL A 2 -10.54 1.15 -35.92
C VAL A 2 -9.12 1.00 -35.35
N PRO A 3 -8.92 0.45 -34.13
CA PRO A 3 -7.59 0.23 -33.57
C PRO A 3 -6.75 -0.65 -34.52
N SER A 4 -5.44 -0.39 -34.59
CA SER A 4 -4.54 -1.30 -35.32
C SER A 4 -4.56 -2.70 -34.66
N MET A 5 -4.21 -3.74 -35.43
CA MET A 5 -4.15 -5.12 -34.89
C MET A 5 -3.23 -5.19 -33.66
N GLN A 6 -2.11 -4.49 -33.65
CA GLN A 6 -1.20 -4.43 -32.52
C GLN A 6 -1.86 -3.80 -31.28
N GLN A 7 -2.56 -2.66 -31.43
CA GLN A 7 -3.30 -2.02 -30.32
C GLN A 7 -4.42 -2.93 -29.77
N SER A 8 -5.04 -3.73 -30.64
CA SER A 8 -6.06 -4.70 -30.22
C SER A 8 -5.45 -5.84 -29.41
N ILE A 9 -4.27 -6.32 -29.77
CA ILE A 9 -3.53 -7.37 -29.04
C ILE A 9 -3.06 -6.84 -27.69
N GLU A 10 -2.40 -5.69 -27.66
CA GLU A 10 -1.94 -5.06 -26.43
C GLU A 10 -3.11 -4.83 -25.46
N ARG A 11 -4.26 -4.38 -25.97
CA ARG A 11 -5.45 -4.17 -25.17
C ARG A 11 -6.07 -5.48 -24.65
N ALA A 12 -5.98 -6.57 -25.40
CA ALA A 12 -6.48 -7.87 -25.00
C ALA A 12 -5.61 -8.56 -23.95
N LEU A 13 -4.32 -8.22 -23.90
CA LEU A 13 -3.34 -8.85 -23.02
C LEU A 13 -2.99 -8.00 -21.78
N TRP A 14 -3.38 -6.73 -21.73
CA TRP A 14 -2.94 -5.79 -20.70
C TRP A 14 -3.29 -6.20 -19.26
N ASP A 15 -4.33 -6.98 -19.08
CA ASP A 15 -4.81 -7.47 -17.78
C ASP A 15 -4.55 -8.97 -17.58
N ARG A 16 -3.66 -9.59 -18.38
CA ARG A 16 -3.33 -11.01 -18.33
C ARG A 16 -1.97 -11.27 -17.72
N ASP A 17 -1.88 -12.41 -17.04
CA ASP A 17 -0.61 -12.89 -16.50
C ASP A 17 0.19 -13.62 -17.60
N LEU A 18 1.08 -12.89 -18.26
CA LEU A 18 1.90 -13.43 -19.35
C LEU A 18 3.00 -14.37 -18.85
N THR A 19 3.28 -14.44 -17.56
CA THR A 19 4.26 -15.42 -17.01
C THR A 19 3.75 -16.85 -17.08
N GLN A 20 2.45 -17.02 -17.31
CA GLN A 20 1.78 -18.33 -17.44
C GLN A 20 1.61 -18.76 -18.91
N ALA A 21 2.24 -18.04 -19.85
CA ALA A 21 2.07 -18.33 -21.27
C ALA A 21 2.80 -19.62 -21.67
N GLU A 22 2.04 -20.58 -22.21
CA GLU A 22 2.53 -21.79 -22.88
C GLU A 22 2.47 -21.58 -24.40
N PRO A 23 3.16 -22.40 -25.22
CA PRO A 23 3.05 -22.33 -26.68
C PRO A 23 1.58 -22.36 -27.14
N PHE A 24 1.22 -21.53 -28.10
CA PHE A 24 -0.16 -21.38 -28.57
C PHE A 24 -0.22 -21.32 -30.11
N ASP A 25 -1.29 -21.85 -30.68
CA ASP A 25 -1.52 -21.85 -32.10
C ASP A 25 -2.38 -20.70 -32.60
N SER A 26 -3.13 -20.07 -31.70
CA SER A 26 -3.99 -18.92 -32.02
C SER A 26 -4.13 -17.95 -30.84
N MET A 27 -4.45 -16.69 -31.14
CA MET A 27 -4.71 -15.65 -30.11
C MET A 27 -5.88 -16.05 -29.18
N ASP A 28 -6.91 -16.67 -29.72
CA ASP A 28 -8.06 -17.14 -28.92
C ASP A 28 -7.66 -18.22 -27.91
N GLN A 29 -6.75 -19.12 -28.31
CA GLN A 29 -6.20 -20.14 -27.44
C GLN A 29 -5.35 -19.46 -26.32
N LEU A 30 -4.47 -18.54 -26.67
CA LEU A 30 -3.67 -17.79 -25.70
C LEU A 30 -4.54 -17.06 -24.67
N LEU A 31 -5.55 -16.34 -25.12
CA LEU A 31 -6.45 -15.60 -24.21
C LEU A 31 -7.25 -16.51 -23.29
N LYS A 32 -7.57 -17.73 -23.70
CA LYS A 32 -8.24 -18.72 -22.86
C LYS A 32 -7.31 -19.34 -21.82
N GLN A 33 -6.03 -19.51 -22.16
CA GLN A 33 -5.02 -20.10 -21.28
C GLN A 33 -4.55 -19.10 -20.21
N LEU A 34 -4.42 -17.82 -20.56
CA LEU A 34 -3.87 -16.82 -19.66
C LEU A 34 -4.88 -16.37 -18.59
N PRO A 35 -4.59 -16.57 -17.32
CA PRO A 35 -5.42 -16.05 -16.25
C PRO A 35 -5.39 -14.53 -16.23
N ALA A 36 -6.47 -13.91 -15.75
CA ALA A 36 -6.47 -12.49 -15.48
C ALA A 36 -5.48 -12.17 -14.34
N LEU A 37 -4.79 -11.04 -14.44
CA LEU A 37 -3.98 -10.54 -13.35
C LEU A 37 -4.87 -10.33 -12.12
N ALA A 38 -4.52 -10.98 -11.03
CA ALA A 38 -5.23 -10.78 -9.78
C ALA A 38 -5.00 -9.35 -9.28
N SER A 39 -6.10 -8.66 -8.96
CA SER A 39 -6.01 -7.32 -8.35
C SER A 39 -5.29 -7.39 -7.00
N ARG A 40 -4.52 -6.34 -6.68
CA ARG A 40 -3.85 -6.19 -5.39
C ARG A 40 -4.49 -5.04 -4.63
N GLU A 41 -4.75 -5.27 -3.36
CA GLU A 41 -5.33 -4.25 -2.49
C GLU A 41 -4.24 -3.64 -1.62
N TYR A 42 -4.22 -2.31 -1.56
CA TYR A 42 -3.31 -1.53 -0.74
C TYR A 42 -4.10 -0.49 0.07
N SER A 43 -3.77 -0.35 1.34
CA SER A 43 -4.33 0.72 2.15
C SER A 43 -3.73 2.07 1.73
N ILE A 44 -4.59 3.06 1.57
CA ILE A 44 -4.17 4.43 1.26
C ILE A 44 -3.64 5.07 2.54
N ALA A 45 -2.44 5.66 2.47
CA ALA A 45 -1.77 6.32 3.59
C ALA A 45 -1.95 7.85 3.61
N SER A 46 -2.73 8.39 2.67
CA SER A 46 -3.01 9.82 2.53
C SER A 46 -4.51 10.10 2.62
N ILE A 47 -4.87 11.38 2.79
CA ILE A 47 -6.25 11.85 2.72
C ILE A 47 -6.47 12.74 1.49
N PRO A 48 -7.71 12.88 1.00
CA PRO A 48 -8.00 13.63 -0.24
C PRO A 48 -7.47 15.07 -0.25
N SER A 49 -7.47 15.74 0.90
CA SER A 49 -6.96 17.11 1.01
C SER A 49 -5.46 17.26 0.77
N GLN A 50 -4.70 16.18 0.79
CA GLN A 50 -3.27 16.17 0.46
C GLN A 50 -3.02 16.13 -1.06
N GLN A 51 -4.07 15.91 -1.87
CA GLN A 51 -4.03 15.87 -3.34
C GLN A 51 -3.02 14.85 -3.91
N VAL A 52 -2.64 13.87 -3.14
CA VAL A 52 -1.77 12.76 -3.52
C VAL A 52 -2.36 11.45 -3.01
N LEU A 53 -2.20 10.38 -3.76
CA LEU A 53 -2.48 9.03 -3.30
C LEU A 53 -1.15 8.39 -2.89
N ARG A 54 -0.99 8.11 -1.60
CA ARG A 54 0.23 7.51 -1.04
C ARG A 54 -0.04 6.08 -0.61
N LEU A 55 0.82 5.17 -1.02
CA LEU A 55 0.78 3.76 -0.65
C LEU A 55 2.08 3.38 0.05
N VAL A 56 2.03 2.38 0.94
CA VAL A 56 3.20 1.68 1.47
C VAL A 56 3.21 0.29 0.84
N VAL A 57 4.20 0.04 -0.01
CA VAL A 57 4.32 -1.22 -0.74
C VAL A 57 5.58 -1.94 -0.29
N ARG A 58 5.42 -3.10 0.35
CA ARG A 58 6.55 -3.98 0.65
C ARG A 58 6.83 -4.85 -0.57
N GLN A 59 8.02 -4.73 -1.13
CA GLN A 59 8.46 -5.60 -2.22
C GLN A 59 8.50 -7.05 -1.74
N GLN A 60 7.88 -7.93 -2.50
CA GLN A 60 7.88 -9.37 -2.26
C GLN A 60 8.74 -10.04 -3.31
N ALA A 61 9.45 -11.09 -2.91
CA ALA A 61 10.15 -11.98 -3.82
C ALA A 61 9.91 -13.44 -3.40
N ASP A 62 9.94 -14.35 -4.36
CA ASP A 62 9.91 -15.79 -4.10
C ASP A 62 11.28 -16.31 -3.63
N ALA A 63 11.39 -17.61 -3.37
CA ALA A 63 12.62 -18.23 -2.92
C ALA A 63 13.79 -18.16 -3.94
N ASN A 64 13.49 -17.93 -5.22
CA ASN A 64 14.46 -17.78 -6.30
C ASN A 64 14.81 -16.29 -6.55
N GLY A 65 14.23 -15.37 -5.81
CA GLY A 65 14.44 -13.93 -5.97
C GLY A 65 13.57 -13.27 -7.02
N ASN A 66 12.60 -13.98 -7.63
CA ASN A 66 11.66 -13.38 -8.57
C ASN A 66 10.70 -12.47 -7.82
N LEU A 67 10.56 -11.25 -8.31
CA LEU A 67 9.69 -10.25 -7.68
C LEU A 67 8.22 -10.58 -7.90
N GLY A 68 7.42 -10.34 -6.88
CA GLY A 68 5.97 -10.44 -7.01
C GLY A 68 5.42 -9.48 -8.06
N LEU A 69 4.50 -9.94 -8.92
CA LEU A 69 3.97 -9.18 -10.05
C LEU A 69 3.52 -7.76 -9.70
N GLY A 70 2.73 -7.58 -8.64
CA GLY A 70 2.26 -6.26 -8.24
C GLY A 70 3.29 -5.46 -7.47
N SER A 71 3.89 -6.03 -6.42
CA SER A 71 4.85 -5.31 -5.59
C SER A 71 6.15 -5.03 -6.34
N GLY A 72 6.67 -5.98 -7.12
CA GLY A 72 7.87 -5.79 -7.93
C GLY A 72 7.65 -4.74 -9.02
N TRP A 73 6.49 -4.78 -9.70
CA TRP A 73 6.17 -3.77 -10.69
C TRP A 73 6.13 -2.36 -10.09
N LEU A 74 5.39 -2.17 -9.00
CA LEU A 74 5.27 -0.86 -8.35
C LEU A 74 6.59 -0.32 -7.80
N THR A 75 7.49 -1.19 -7.31
CA THR A 75 8.71 -0.76 -6.61
C THR A 75 9.95 -0.74 -7.49
N GLN A 76 9.93 -1.40 -8.64
CA GLN A 76 11.13 -1.54 -9.49
C GLN A 76 10.88 -1.23 -10.97
N HIS A 77 9.72 -1.57 -11.52
CA HIS A 77 9.50 -1.50 -12.97
C HIS A 77 8.62 -0.33 -13.41
N ALA A 78 7.74 0.17 -12.55
CA ALA A 78 6.92 1.33 -12.88
C ALA A 78 7.80 2.57 -13.09
N ALA A 79 7.78 3.13 -14.30
CA ALA A 79 8.54 4.35 -14.57
C ALA A 79 7.99 5.53 -13.76
N LEU A 80 8.86 6.42 -13.31
CA LEU A 80 8.45 7.64 -12.63
C LEU A 80 7.56 8.47 -13.56
N ASN A 81 6.48 8.99 -13.00
CA ASN A 81 5.44 9.75 -13.71
C ASN A 81 4.62 8.95 -14.74
N ALA A 82 4.80 7.65 -14.85
CA ALA A 82 3.91 6.82 -15.66
C ALA A 82 2.51 6.75 -15.04
N PRO A 83 1.44 6.73 -15.85
CA PRO A 83 0.08 6.56 -15.35
C PRO A 83 -0.11 5.17 -14.77
N ILE A 84 -0.76 5.08 -13.61
CA ILE A 84 -1.10 3.82 -12.96
C ILE A 84 -2.62 3.72 -12.87
N ALA A 85 -3.19 2.68 -13.50
CA ALA A 85 -4.61 2.40 -13.39
C ALA A 85 -4.93 1.81 -12.01
N LEU A 86 -5.86 2.42 -11.30
CA LEU A 86 -6.31 1.96 -9.99
C LEU A 86 -7.81 2.18 -9.80
N ARG A 87 -8.37 1.46 -8.83
CA ARG A 87 -9.74 1.65 -8.37
C ARG A 87 -9.73 1.88 -6.86
N ILE A 88 -10.31 2.98 -6.42
CA ILE A 88 -10.53 3.24 -5.00
C ILE A 88 -11.78 2.46 -4.57
N ARG A 89 -11.64 1.68 -3.49
CA ARG A 89 -12.74 0.95 -2.84
C ARG A 89 -13.02 1.56 -1.47
N SER A 90 -14.29 1.73 -1.16
CA SER A 90 -14.70 2.01 0.21
C SER A 90 -14.49 0.77 1.09
N ASN A 91 -14.04 0.98 2.32
CA ASN A 91 -13.96 -0.07 3.34
C ASN A 91 -14.81 0.36 4.54
N GLU A 92 -16.05 -0.08 4.56
CA GLU A 92 -17.04 0.32 5.58
C GLU A 92 -16.67 -0.13 6.99
N SER A 93 -15.85 -1.17 7.13
CA SER A 93 -15.37 -1.65 8.44
C SER A 93 -14.15 -0.91 8.97
N PHE A 94 -13.54 -0.02 8.16
CA PHE A 94 -12.34 0.73 8.53
C PHE A 94 -12.52 2.24 8.27
N HIS A 95 -13.45 2.84 9.04
CA HIS A 95 -13.75 4.26 8.99
C HIS A 95 -13.60 4.92 10.35
N LEU A 96 -13.24 6.20 10.34
CA LEU A 96 -13.36 7.03 11.52
C LEU A 96 -14.84 7.33 11.80
N ILE A 97 -15.19 7.30 13.06
CA ILE A 97 -16.40 7.97 13.54
C ILE A 97 -16.07 9.47 13.57
N ASP A 98 -16.96 10.29 13.03
CA ASP A 98 -16.76 11.74 12.95
C ASP A 98 -17.05 12.40 14.31
N ASP A 99 -16.20 12.10 15.28
CA ASP A 99 -16.21 12.71 16.60
C ASP A 99 -14.81 12.75 17.22
N ASN A 100 -14.64 13.51 18.32
CA ASN A 100 -13.37 13.68 19.01
C ASN A 100 -13.13 12.66 20.14
N ARG A 101 -13.79 11.51 20.16
CA ARG A 101 -13.48 10.46 21.15
C ARG A 101 -12.03 9.97 21.02
N PRO A 102 -11.40 9.54 22.11
CA PRO A 102 -10.08 8.96 22.06
C PRO A 102 -10.02 7.72 21.17
N ILE A 103 -8.95 7.58 20.39
CA ILE A 103 -8.70 6.38 19.60
C ILE A 103 -7.32 5.77 19.89
N ILE A 104 -7.25 4.45 19.76
CA ILE A 104 -6.00 3.69 19.78
C ILE A 104 -5.82 3.07 18.41
N CYS A 105 -4.76 3.45 17.72
CA CYS A 105 -4.37 2.88 16.44
C CYS A 105 -3.27 1.85 16.68
N ILE A 106 -3.52 0.60 16.31
CA ILE A 106 -2.55 -0.50 16.48
C ILE A 106 -2.26 -1.10 15.11
N GLY A 107 -1.00 -1.17 14.75
CA GLY A 107 -0.60 -1.78 13.48
C GLY A 107 0.86 -2.17 13.43
N ASN A 108 1.17 -3.06 12.48
CA ASN A 108 2.52 -3.48 12.19
C ASN A 108 2.80 -3.42 10.68
N GLY A 109 4.05 -3.29 10.34
CA GLY A 109 4.48 -3.32 8.95
C GLY A 109 3.76 -2.29 8.08
N THR A 110 3.40 -2.70 6.87
CA THR A 110 2.66 -1.85 5.93
C THR A 110 1.23 -1.50 6.38
N GLY A 111 0.72 -2.15 7.44
CA GLY A 111 -0.56 -1.78 8.07
C GLY A 111 -0.59 -0.36 8.61
N ILE A 112 0.57 0.25 8.84
CA ILE A 112 0.68 1.68 9.18
C ILE A 112 0.01 2.60 8.15
N ALA A 113 -0.06 2.20 6.88
CA ALA A 113 -0.61 3.02 5.80
C ALA A 113 -2.05 3.48 6.09
N GLY A 114 -2.94 2.55 6.41
CA GLY A 114 -4.32 2.89 6.78
C GLY A 114 -4.40 3.75 8.03
N LEU A 115 -3.57 3.48 9.04
CA LEU A 115 -3.54 4.27 10.27
C LEU A 115 -3.06 5.71 10.02
N MET A 116 -2.13 5.92 9.08
CA MET A 116 -1.67 7.26 8.70
C MET A 116 -2.79 8.08 8.06
N SER A 117 -3.66 7.48 7.26
CA SER A 117 -4.82 8.20 6.70
C SER A 117 -5.81 8.60 7.81
N LEU A 118 -6.11 7.71 8.76
CA LEU A 118 -6.98 8.01 9.89
C LEU A 118 -6.39 9.13 10.77
N LEU A 119 -5.13 9.03 11.15
CA LEU A 119 -4.45 10.04 11.96
C LEU A 119 -4.30 11.38 11.22
N SER A 120 -4.06 11.37 9.90
CA SER A 120 -4.04 12.59 9.08
C SER A 120 -5.41 13.29 9.07
N SER A 121 -6.49 12.52 8.97
CA SER A 121 -7.85 13.07 9.05
C SER A 121 -8.12 13.70 10.40
N ARG A 122 -7.76 13.04 11.49
CA ARG A 122 -7.91 13.54 12.86
C ARG A 122 -7.04 14.79 13.12
N ASN A 123 -5.81 14.80 12.60
CA ASN A 123 -4.94 15.98 12.68
C ASN A 123 -5.58 17.19 11.99
N ARG A 124 -6.19 16.99 10.82
CA ARG A 124 -6.90 18.06 10.10
C ARG A 124 -8.12 18.58 10.85
N GLN A 125 -8.77 17.72 11.64
CA GLN A 125 -9.92 18.07 12.49
C GLN A 125 -9.52 18.58 13.87
N GLU A 126 -8.21 18.72 14.12
CA GLU A 126 -7.64 19.12 15.43
C GLU A 126 -8.01 18.15 16.59
N TYR A 127 -8.29 16.88 16.26
CA TYR A 127 -8.59 15.85 17.23
C TYR A 127 -7.29 15.26 17.79
N THR A 128 -7.01 15.51 19.07
CA THR A 128 -5.72 15.25 19.69
C THR A 128 -5.65 14.00 20.57
N GLN A 129 -6.79 13.34 20.82
CA GLN A 129 -6.83 12.14 21.68
C GLN A 129 -6.47 10.89 20.89
N ASN A 130 -5.22 10.81 20.43
CA ASN A 130 -4.74 9.73 19.59
C ASN A 130 -3.57 9.00 20.26
N TRP A 131 -3.62 7.67 20.26
CA TRP A 131 -2.52 6.81 20.66
C TRP A 131 -2.15 5.88 19.50
N LEU A 132 -0.88 5.91 19.06
CA LEU A 132 -0.35 5.00 18.05
C LEU A 132 0.54 3.94 18.72
N ILE A 133 0.25 2.68 18.44
CA ILE A 133 1.09 1.53 18.76
C ILE A 133 1.55 0.94 17.43
N PHE A 134 2.86 0.99 17.16
CA PHE A 134 3.42 0.54 15.89
C PHE A 134 4.56 -0.45 16.10
N GLY A 135 4.45 -1.59 15.42
CA GLY A 135 5.42 -2.67 15.45
C GLY A 135 6.08 -2.92 14.09
N GLU A 136 7.39 -3.17 14.08
CA GLU A 136 8.16 -3.60 12.91
C GLU A 136 9.41 -4.40 13.29
N ARG A 137 10.22 -4.74 12.29
CA ARG A 137 11.43 -5.54 12.49
C ARG A 137 12.61 -4.68 12.94
N GLN A 138 12.94 -3.65 12.17
CA GLN A 138 14.12 -2.80 12.38
C GLN A 138 13.73 -1.34 12.39
N ARG A 139 14.25 -0.57 13.35
CA ARG A 139 13.94 0.85 13.44
C ARG A 139 14.49 1.63 12.25
N GLU A 140 15.74 1.39 11.88
CA GLU A 140 16.47 2.17 10.88
C GLU A 140 15.87 2.08 9.46
N HIS A 141 15.20 0.97 9.16
CA HIS A 141 14.68 0.71 7.81
C HIS A 141 13.17 0.63 7.74
N ASP A 142 12.52 0.33 8.83
CA ASP A 142 11.11 -0.04 8.87
C ASP A 142 10.23 0.96 9.63
N PHE A 143 10.80 2.02 10.20
CA PHE A 143 9.99 3.06 10.85
C PHE A 143 9.42 4.03 9.82
N PHE A 144 8.43 3.58 9.10
CA PHE A 144 7.73 4.38 8.08
C PHE A 144 7.08 5.62 8.70
N PHE A 145 7.19 6.76 8.02
CA PHE A 145 6.63 8.04 8.43
C PHE A 145 7.18 8.60 9.75
N GLU A 146 8.38 8.20 10.17
CA GLU A 146 8.96 8.62 11.46
C GLU A 146 8.87 10.14 11.66
N GLU A 147 9.30 10.93 10.69
CA GLU A 147 9.29 12.41 10.79
C GLU A 147 7.88 12.96 11.04
N THR A 148 6.88 12.45 10.31
CA THR A 148 5.48 12.88 10.47
C THR A 148 4.93 12.48 11.83
N ILE A 149 5.20 11.27 12.29
CA ILE A 149 4.75 10.75 13.58
C ILE A 149 5.39 11.54 14.72
N GLN A 150 6.68 11.82 14.64
CA GLN A 150 7.39 12.64 15.63
C GLN A 150 6.88 14.08 15.67
N ALA A 151 6.62 14.68 14.50
CA ALA A 151 6.02 16.01 14.45
C ALA A 151 4.62 16.04 15.10
N TRP A 152 3.78 15.04 14.86
CA TRP A 152 2.47 14.94 15.52
C TRP A 152 2.57 14.73 17.03
N LEU A 153 3.58 14.00 17.50
CA LEU A 153 3.84 13.84 18.93
C LEU A 153 4.25 15.18 19.57
N GLN A 154 5.15 15.94 18.92
CA GLN A 154 5.60 17.24 19.39
C GLN A 154 4.48 18.29 19.39
N MET A 155 3.66 18.33 18.34
CA MET A 155 2.50 19.23 18.24
C MET A 155 1.33 18.83 19.15
N GLY A 156 1.36 17.65 19.75
CA GLY A 156 0.31 17.13 20.61
C GLY A 156 -0.92 16.57 19.90
N THR A 157 -0.88 16.47 18.58
CA THR A 157 -1.89 15.73 17.78
C THR A 157 -1.90 14.25 18.18
N LEU A 158 -0.72 13.68 18.39
CA LEU A 158 -0.54 12.34 18.92
C LEU A 158 -0.18 12.43 20.40
N LYS A 159 -1.03 11.94 21.29
CA LYS A 159 -0.80 11.99 22.74
C LYS A 159 0.16 10.91 23.23
N ARG A 160 0.17 9.77 22.58
CA ARG A 160 1.02 8.63 22.98
C ARG A 160 1.50 7.89 21.75
N LEU A 161 2.78 7.50 21.81
CA LEU A 161 3.43 6.63 20.83
C LEU A 161 4.08 5.46 21.57
N ALA A 162 3.77 4.24 21.17
CA ALA A 162 4.47 3.03 21.59
C ALA A 162 5.05 2.35 20.36
N LEU A 163 6.34 2.02 20.41
CA LEU A 163 7.08 1.40 19.31
C LEU A 163 7.63 0.05 19.76
N ALA A 164 7.52 -0.96 18.91
CA ALA A 164 8.09 -2.29 19.11
C ALA A 164 8.90 -2.70 17.89
N PHE A 165 10.22 -2.86 18.02
CA PHE A 165 11.12 -3.30 16.96
C PHE A 165 11.75 -4.63 17.32
N SER A 166 11.25 -5.73 16.73
CA SER A 166 11.59 -7.11 17.13
C SER A 166 13.05 -7.51 16.85
N ARG A 167 13.77 -6.72 16.06
CA ARG A 167 15.18 -7.00 15.68
C ARG A 167 16.14 -5.84 15.97
N ALA A 168 15.70 -4.79 16.62
CA ALA A 168 16.52 -3.63 16.94
C ALA A 168 17.28 -3.75 18.28
N GLN A 169 17.07 -4.84 19.01
CA GLN A 169 17.66 -5.09 20.34
C GLN A 169 17.93 -6.57 20.54
N GLN A 170 18.77 -6.91 21.55
CA GLN A 170 19.13 -8.31 21.84
C GLN A 170 17.94 -9.15 22.27
N GLU A 171 17.03 -8.59 23.07
CA GLU A 171 15.78 -9.24 23.47
C GLU A 171 14.64 -8.82 22.53
N LYS A 172 13.89 -9.80 22.02
CA LYS A 172 12.74 -9.53 21.16
C LYS A 172 11.61 -8.89 21.94
N VAL A 173 11.14 -7.74 21.48
CA VAL A 173 9.90 -7.10 21.96
C VAL A 173 8.81 -7.34 20.90
N TYR A 174 7.67 -7.82 21.34
CA TYR A 174 6.50 -8.09 20.51
C TYR A 174 5.33 -7.21 20.95
#